data_eaf7c86a29446788224d3c0cea449a34
#
_entry.id   eaf7c86a29446788224d3c0cea449a34
#
_cell.length_a   1.000
_cell.length_b   1.000
_cell.length_c   1.000
_cell.angle_alpha   90.00
_cell.angle_beta   90.00
_cell.angle_gamma   90.00
#
_symmetry.space_group_name_H-M   'P 1'
#
loop_
_entity.id
_entity.type
_entity.pdbx_description
1 polymer ?
#
loop_
_entity_poly.entity_id
_entity_poly.type
_entity_poly.pdbx_seq_one_letter_code
_entity_poly.pdbx_strand_id
1 'polypeptide(L)'
;MGGLFGRGGGITTRADRISDFQINSASYGEVVPVVLGTTRLSGNIIQWEDFTAHEHRTSQRVGKGGRKKATSISYTYTVAVAIGLCEGPIKRIGKVWIDKETYQYPNDKIGLTAYLGEVGQAPWPYAVSKHPDRALPYSGLCYMAGVVDMGERASLPTFNFEIQGQLLETGDGVDVNPADYIVHVLKSVGIEETAIDGIDNFREYCKQADILISSPPETKTQKAQKIVSDIADICNCYLFWSNDRLKIVPLADKPIKSWDPHSQIQYDLTEDDFLSGSDGRLVEYKRKSNSESYNTATVEFINRANSYEKEAVTFEVLADVQ
;
A
#
# COMPACT_ATOMS: atom_id res chain seq x y z
N MET A 1 30.00 25.41 71.34
CA MET A 1 29.56 25.93 70.03
C MET A 1 29.95 24.94 68.99
N GLY A 2 29.02 24.09 68.64
CA GLY A 2 29.24 23.02 67.61
C GLY A 2 28.87 23.59 66.22
N GLY A 3 29.85 23.68 65.35
CA GLY A 3 29.66 24.10 63.97
C GLY A 3 29.06 22.96 63.14
N LEU A 4 27.79 23.07 62.74
CA LEU A 4 27.20 22.20 61.77
C LEU A 4 27.71 22.56 60.37
N PHE A 5 28.70 21.79 59.89
CA PHE A 5 29.01 21.77 58.45
C PHE A 5 27.98 20.89 57.71
N GLY A 6 26.89 21.50 57.25
CA GLY A 6 25.98 20.86 56.34
C GLY A 6 26.70 20.57 55.00
N ARG A 7 26.96 19.27 54.75
CA ARG A 7 27.36 18.79 53.39
C ARG A 7 26.33 19.26 52.39
N GLY A 8 26.71 20.11 51.49
CA GLY A 8 25.87 20.53 50.40
C GLY A 8 25.50 19.37 49.49
N GLY A 9 24.36 18.77 49.78
CA GLY A 9 23.84 17.69 48.93
C GLY A 9 23.51 18.22 47.55
N GLY A 10 24.00 17.56 46.51
CA GLY A 10 23.57 17.81 45.12
C GLY A 10 22.10 17.42 44.96
N ILE A 11 21.39 18.11 44.08
CA ILE A 11 20.00 17.76 43.69
C ILE A 11 20.11 16.82 42.51
N THR A 12 19.53 15.59 42.62
CA THR A 12 19.44 14.65 41.52
C THR A 12 17.98 14.48 41.14
N THR A 13 17.64 14.83 39.89
CA THR A 13 16.34 14.56 39.29
C THR A 13 16.53 13.40 38.35
N ARG A 14 15.66 12.37 38.43
CA ARG A 14 15.70 11.18 37.62
C ARG A 14 14.35 11.01 36.92
N ALA A 15 14.36 10.85 35.59
CA ALA A 15 13.19 10.41 34.84
C ALA A 15 12.91 8.93 35.14
N ASP A 16 11.66 8.54 35.13
CA ASP A 16 11.29 7.13 35.28
C ASP A 16 11.80 6.33 34.08
N ARG A 17 12.43 5.20 34.39
CA ARG A 17 12.88 4.26 33.37
C ARG A 17 11.72 3.39 32.96
N ILE A 18 11.40 3.35 31.64
CA ILE A 18 10.42 2.45 31.07
C ILE A 18 11.05 1.05 30.98
N SER A 19 10.39 0.05 31.55
CA SER A 19 10.89 -1.33 31.62
C SER A 19 10.48 -2.17 30.43
N ASP A 20 9.33 -1.83 29.80
CA ASP A 20 8.71 -2.66 28.78
C ASP A 20 8.48 -1.90 27.49
N PHE A 21 8.75 -2.57 26.37
CA PHE A 21 8.46 -2.08 25.03
C PHE A 21 6.96 -2.14 24.77
N GLN A 22 6.37 -1.01 24.39
CA GLN A 22 4.97 -0.94 24.02
C GLN A 22 4.82 -1.20 22.52
N ILE A 23 4.30 -2.39 22.19
CA ILE A 23 3.98 -2.77 20.81
C ILE A 23 2.53 -2.40 20.56
N ASN A 24 2.29 -1.49 19.61
CA ASN A 24 0.99 -1.38 18.99
C ASN A 24 0.89 -2.51 17.95
N SER A 25 0.56 -3.69 18.47
CA SER A 25 0.20 -4.98 17.86
C SER A 25 0.96 -5.48 16.62
N ALA A 26 1.74 -6.55 16.82
CA ALA A 26 1.74 -7.64 15.87
C ALA A 26 0.42 -8.41 16.08
N SER A 27 -0.56 -8.27 15.23
CA SER A 27 -1.76 -9.11 15.30
C SER A 27 -1.44 -10.46 14.65
N TYR A 28 -1.53 -11.54 15.43
CA TYR A 28 -1.41 -12.90 14.88
C TYR A 28 -2.58 -13.13 13.90
N GLY A 29 -2.24 -13.63 12.70
CA GLY A 29 -3.25 -13.93 11.68
C GLY A 29 -3.55 -12.76 10.73
N GLU A 30 -2.78 -11.68 10.76
CA GLU A 30 -2.87 -10.68 9.71
C GLU A 30 -2.40 -11.23 8.36
N VAL A 31 -3.13 -10.84 7.32
CA VAL A 31 -2.84 -11.30 5.95
C VAL A 31 -1.62 -10.57 5.41
N VAL A 32 -0.69 -11.34 4.84
CA VAL A 32 0.42 -10.77 4.07
C VAL A 32 -0.14 -10.29 2.72
N PRO A 33 -0.08 -8.99 2.42
CA PRO A 33 -0.63 -8.49 1.16
C PRO A 33 0.27 -8.85 -0.03
N VAL A 34 -0.36 -9.05 -1.19
CA VAL A 34 0.33 -9.05 -2.49
C VAL A 34 0.27 -7.64 -3.05
N VAL A 35 1.41 -7.12 -3.51
CA VAL A 35 1.50 -5.79 -4.11
C VAL A 35 1.76 -5.91 -5.60
N LEU A 36 0.80 -5.47 -6.39
CA LEU A 36 0.92 -5.30 -7.83
C LEU A 36 1.02 -3.79 -8.13
N GLY A 37 2.05 -3.38 -8.87
CA GLY A 37 2.34 -1.96 -9.06
C GLY A 37 3.01 -1.32 -7.87
N THR A 38 2.75 -0.03 -7.64
CA THR A 38 3.39 0.78 -6.58
C THR A 38 2.36 1.31 -5.61
N THR A 39 2.50 0.97 -4.33
CA THR A 39 1.58 1.44 -3.28
C THR A 39 2.30 1.76 -1.98
N ARG A 40 1.61 2.47 -1.07
CA ARG A 40 2.08 2.75 0.29
C ARG A 40 1.43 1.78 1.26
N LEU A 41 2.25 1.10 2.06
CA LEU A 41 1.79 0.17 3.10
C LEU A 41 2.36 0.56 4.47
N SER A 42 1.59 0.28 5.51
CA SER A 42 2.11 0.13 6.87
C SER A 42 2.63 -1.30 7.03
N GLY A 43 3.74 -1.46 7.73
CA GLY A 43 4.25 -2.79 8.02
C GLY A 43 3.67 -3.38 9.29
N ASN A 44 3.78 -4.72 9.43
CA ASN A 44 3.46 -5.46 10.64
C ASN A 44 4.75 -5.94 11.33
N ILE A 45 4.89 -5.74 12.65
CA ILE A 45 6.07 -6.21 13.39
C ILE A 45 6.01 -7.73 13.47
N ILE A 46 6.97 -8.43 12.83
CA ILE A 46 7.05 -9.89 12.82
C ILE A 46 8.04 -10.44 13.83
N GLN A 47 9.02 -9.61 14.26
CA GLN A 47 9.99 -9.95 15.29
C GLN A 47 10.49 -8.69 15.97
N TRP A 48 10.73 -8.76 17.27
CA TRP A 48 11.43 -7.72 18.02
C TRP A 48 12.28 -8.35 19.13
N GLU A 49 13.41 -7.70 19.43
CA GLU A 49 14.40 -8.14 20.38
C GLU A 49 15.12 -6.95 21.01
N ASP A 50 15.84 -7.21 22.11
CA ASP A 50 16.84 -6.32 22.71
C ASP A 50 16.34 -4.87 22.95
N PHE A 51 15.15 -4.73 23.56
CA PHE A 51 14.72 -3.42 24.05
C PHE A 51 15.70 -2.92 25.11
N THR A 52 16.43 -1.85 24.80
CA THR A 52 17.53 -1.35 25.62
C THR A 52 17.33 0.10 26.01
N ALA A 53 17.46 0.39 27.32
CA ALA A 53 17.47 1.75 27.85
C ALA A 53 18.90 2.28 27.98
N HIS A 54 19.15 3.44 27.38
CA HIS A 54 20.43 4.16 27.45
C HIS A 54 20.30 5.34 28.40
N GLU A 55 21.07 5.30 29.51
CA GLU A 55 21.05 6.35 30.54
C GLU A 55 21.91 7.53 30.13
N HIS A 56 21.34 8.73 30.17
CA HIS A 56 22.03 10.01 29.93
C HIS A 56 22.08 10.82 31.21
N ARG A 57 23.30 11.26 31.62
CA ARG A 57 23.52 12.08 32.80
C ARG A 57 24.02 13.46 32.41
N THR A 58 23.23 14.47 32.69
CA THR A 58 23.61 15.87 32.51
C THR A 58 23.77 16.51 33.87
N SER A 59 24.90 17.19 34.10
CA SER A 59 25.19 17.83 35.38
C SER A 59 25.47 19.29 35.15
N GLN A 60 24.78 20.17 35.89
CA GLN A 60 24.98 21.61 35.86
C GLN A 60 25.27 22.14 37.26
N ARG A 61 26.11 23.18 37.33
CA ARG A 61 26.33 23.90 38.57
C ARG A 61 25.23 24.96 38.74
N VAL A 62 24.53 24.88 39.87
CA VAL A 62 23.38 25.75 40.17
C VAL A 62 23.58 26.47 41.51
N GLY A 63 22.89 27.59 41.68
CA GLY A 63 22.90 28.42 42.87
C GLY A 63 23.90 29.57 42.80
N LYS A 64 23.77 30.53 43.75
CA LYS A 64 24.61 31.74 43.81
C LYS A 64 26.06 31.33 44.05
N GLY A 65 26.95 31.55 43.04
CA GLY A 65 28.34 31.14 43.07
C GLY A 65 28.62 29.67 42.60
N GLY A 66 27.65 28.94 41.98
CA GLY A 66 27.90 27.62 41.39
C GLY A 66 28.29 26.51 42.40
N ARG A 67 27.91 26.63 43.68
CA ARG A 67 28.33 25.74 44.75
C ARG A 67 27.57 24.42 44.83
N LYS A 68 26.40 24.30 44.19
CA LYS A 68 25.62 23.07 44.19
C LYS A 68 25.63 22.42 42.80
N LYS A 69 25.69 21.11 42.75
CA LYS A 69 25.62 20.32 41.53
C LYS A 69 24.20 19.77 41.39
N ALA A 70 23.49 20.14 40.33
CA ALA A 70 22.26 19.48 39.94
C ALA A 70 22.57 18.46 38.85
N THR A 71 22.10 17.21 39.02
CA THR A 71 22.25 16.14 38.06
C THR A 71 20.86 15.75 37.56
N SER A 72 20.68 15.75 36.25
CA SER A 72 19.48 15.23 35.59
C SER A 72 19.84 13.91 34.92
N ILE A 73 18.99 12.91 35.11
CA ILE A 73 19.10 11.58 34.49
C ILE A 73 17.90 11.40 33.60
N SER A 74 18.14 11.18 32.30
CA SER A 74 17.12 10.85 31.30
C SER A 74 17.50 9.54 30.60
N TYR A 75 16.56 8.96 29.85
CA TYR A 75 16.75 7.71 29.12
C TYR A 75 16.33 7.88 27.67
N THR A 76 17.08 7.30 26.75
CA THR A 76 16.65 7.00 25.40
C THR A 76 16.57 5.49 25.23
N TYR A 77 15.84 5.04 24.22
CA TYR A 77 15.56 3.63 24.04
C TYR A 77 15.87 3.18 22.62
N THR A 78 16.39 1.97 22.48
CA THR A 78 16.55 1.30 21.18
C THR A 78 15.88 -0.07 21.24
N VAL A 79 15.44 -0.55 20.07
CA VAL A 79 14.88 -1.89 19.91
C VAL A 79 15.29 -2.45 18.56
N ALA A 80 15.64 -3.74 18.53
CA ALA A 80 15.87 -4.48 17.31
C ALA A 80 14.53 -5.01 16.78
N VAL A 81 14.15 -4.67 15.55
CA VAL A 81 12.85 -5.04 14.97
C VAL A 81 12.98 -5.57 13.56
N ALA A 82 12.10 -6.50 13.19
CA ALA A 82 11.79 -6.86 11.81
C ALA A 82 10.31 -6.56 11.52
N ILE A 83 10.06 -5.82 10.45
CA ILE A 83 8.74 -5.34 10.02
C ILE A 83 8.40 -6.00 8.70
N GLY A 84 7.46 -6.95 8.70
CA GLY A 84 6.92 -7.60 7.51
C GLY A 84 6.05 -6.64 6.71
N LEU A 85 6.17 -6.69 5.39
CA LEU A 85 5.51 -5.73 4.49
C LEU A 85 4.52 -6.42 3.56
N CYS A 86 4.99 -7.30 2.68
CA CYS A 86 4.17 -7.93 1.65
C CYS A 86 4.81 -9.22 1.14
N GLU A 87 4.09 -9.99 0.34
CA GLU A 87 4.63 -11.11 -0.40
C GLU A 87 5.69 -10.64 -1.39
N GLY A 88 6.83 -11.36 -1.45
CA GLY A 88 7.93 -11.10 -2.37
C GLY A 88 8.03 -12.15 -3.48
N PRO A 89 9.00 -12.01 -4.39
CA PRO A 89 9.94 -10.88 -4.44
C PRO A 89 9.31 -9.59 -4.96
N ILE A 90 9.74 -8.47 -4.40
CA ILE A 90 9.37 -7.14 -4.88
C ILE A 90 10.54 -6.50 -5.64
N LYS A 91 10.26 -5.47 -6.43
CA LYS A 91 11.31 -4.76 -7.19
C LYS A 91 12.20 -3.92 -6.28
N ARG A 92 11.60 -3.10 -5.42
CA ARG A 92 12.32 -2.25 -4.45
C ARG A 92 11.39 -1.57 -3.45
N ILE A 93 12.02 -1.02 -2.41
CA ILE A 93 11.41 -0.02 -1.52
C ILE A 93 11.71 1.37 -2.09
N GLY A 94 10.71 2.23 -2.16
CA GLY A 94 10.82 3.61 -2.59
C GLY A 94 10.99 4.57 -1.39
N LYS A 95 9.95 5.36 -1.10
CA LYS A 95 9.92 6.25 0.04
C LYS A 95 9.61 5.51 1.34
N VAL A 96 10.17 6.00 2.44
CA VAL A 96 9.83 5.55 3.80
C VAL A 96 9.41 6.77 4.61
N TRP A 97 8.24 6.70 5.19
CA TRP A 97 7.71 7.70 6.12
C TRP A 97 7.97 7.23 7.55
N ILE A 98 8.56 8.09 8.33
CA ILE A 98 8.83 7.87 9.76
C ILE A 98 8.14 9.00 10.52
N ASP A 99 7.02 8.71 11.18
CA ASP A 99 6.12 9.71 11.74
C ASP A 99 5.70 10.74 10.66
N LYS A 100 6.22 11.96 10.72
CA LYS A 100 5.92 13.05 9.79
C LYS A 100 7.02 13.31 8.75
N GLU A 101 8.14 12.61 8.86
CA GLU A 101 9.28 12.80 7.97
C GLU A 101 9.28 11.77 6.85
N THR A 102 9.79 12.14 5.69
CA THR A 102 9.85 11.26 4.50
C THR A 102 11.29 11.15 4.02
N TYR A 103 11.73 9.92 3.77
CA TYR A 103 13.06 9.61 3.29
C TYR A 103 13.00 8.74 2.05
N GLN A 104 13.88 8.98 1.06
CA GLN A 104 14.08 8.06 -0.04
C GLN A 104 14.98 6.90 0.43
N TYR A 105 14.55 5.66 0.23
CA TYR A 105 15.35 4.48 0.53
C TYR A 105 16.37 4.20 -0.61
N PRO A 106 17.64 3.81 -0.32
CA PRO A 106 18.23 3.68 1.01
C PRO A 106 18.63 5.00 1.65
N ASN A 107 18.54 5.09 2.99
CA ASN A 107 18.95 6.27 3.75
C ASN A 107 19.29 5.85 5.19
N ASP A 108 20.42 6.31 5.70
CA ASP A 108 20.93 5.93 7.03
C ASP A 108 19.97 6.34 8.18
N LYS A 109 19.20 7.42 7.99
CA LYS A 109 18.22 7.88 8.98
C LYS A 109 17.03 6.92 9.18
N ILE A 110 16.82 5.99 8.24
CA ILE A 110 15.75 4.99 8.37
C ILE A 110 16.13 3.94 9.41
N GLY A 111 17.41 3.60 9.53
CA GLY A 111 17.89 2.59 10.49
C GLY A 111 17.45 1.16 10.18
N LEU A 112 16.82 0.92 9.04
CA LEU A 112 16.32 -0.38 8.61
C LEU A 112 16.93 -0.81 7.28
N THR A 113 17.21 -2.10 7.13
CA THR A 113 17.68 -2.75 5.89
C THR A 113 16.54 -3.54 5.27
N ALA A 114 16.36 -3.44 3.95
CA ALA A 114 15.33 -4.16 3.21
C ALA A 114 15.76 -5.57 2.81
N TYR A 115 14.84 -6.51 2.94
CA TYR A 115 14.89 -7.89 2.46
C TYR A 115 13.68 -8.04 1.52
N LEU A 116 13.96 -8.25 0.23
CA LEU A 116 12.95 -8.07 -0.82
C LEU A 116 12.01 -9.27 -1.01
N GLY A 117 12.15 -10.33 -0.23
CA GLY A 117 11.32 -11.52 -0.32
C GLY A 117 11.78 -12.52 -1.36
N GLU A 118 13.07 -12.51 -1.70
CA GLU A 118 13.64 -13.50 -2.61
C GLU A 118 13.53 -14.93 -2.04
N VAL A 119 13.37 -15.91 -2.95
CA VAL A 119 13.45 -17.32 -2.57
C VAL A 119 14.86 -17.63 -2.12
N GLY A 120 15.01 -18.07 -0.86
CA GLY A 120 16.31 -18.34 -0.26
C GLY A 120 17.09 -17.11 0.19
N GLN A 121 16.42 -15.97 0.42
CA GLN A 121 17.07 -14.81 1.04
C GLN A 121 17.69 -15.17 2.39
N ALA A 122 18.83 -14.52 2.72
CA ALA A 122 19.52 -14.75 3.96
C ALA A 122 18.76 -14.16 5.16
N PRO A 123 18.82 -14.78 6.35
CA PRO A 123 18.27 -14.19 7.56
C PRO A 123 18.98 -12.88 7.91
N TRP A 124 18.30 -12.03 8.67
CA TRP A 124 18.86 -10.80 9.18
C TRP A 124 20.15 -11.05 10.01
N PRO A 125 21.34 -10.49 9.62
CA PRO A 125 22.61 -10.81 10.27
C PRO A 125 22.66 -10.51 11.77
N TYR A 126 21.94 -9.49 12.23
CA TYR A 126 21.81 -9.20 13.66
C TYR A 126 21.13 -10.35 14.40
N ALA A 127 20.00 -10.87 13.89
CA ALA A 127 19.33 -12.01 14.47
C ALA A 127 20.23 -13.26 14.46
N VAL A 128 20.94 -13.52 13.37
CA VAL A 128 21.90 -14.65 13.29
C VAL A 128 22.98 -14.55 14.38
N SER A 129 23.47 -13.34 14.67
CA SER A 129 24.54 -13.14 15.62
C SER A 129 24.10 -13.12 17.10
N LYS A 130 22.88 -12.60 17.36
CA LYS A 130 22.38 -12.38 18.72
C LYS A 130 21.34 -13.40 19.17
N HIS A 131 20.52 -13.88 18.25
CA HIS A 131 19.37 -14.77 18.50
C HIS A 131 19.30 -15.87 17.43
N PRO A 132 20.33 -16.73 17.29
CA PRO A 132 20.44 -17.70 16.20
C PRO A 132 19.30 -18.70 16.14
N ASP A 133 18.68 -19.00 17.29
CA ASP A 133 17.51 -19.86 17.43
C ASP A 133 16.20 -19.24 16.85
N ARG A 134 16.20 -17.93 16.64
CA ARG A 134 15.06 -17.15 16.10
C ARG A 134 15.38 -16.43 14.79
N ALA A 135 16.56 -16.66 14.23
CA ALA A 135 17.00 -16.08 12.96
C ALA A 135 16.37 -16.78 11.77
N LEU A 136 15.17 -16.34 11.37
CA LEU A 136 14.45 -16.88 10.22
C LEU A 136 14.74 -16.07 8.94
N PRO A 137 14.88 -16.72 7.78
CA PRO A 137 15.10 -16.04 6.50
C PRO A 137 13.85 -15.34 5.96
N TYR A 138 12.66 -15.70 6.44
CA TYR A 138 11.36 -15.22 5.92
C TYR A 138 11.29 -15.25 4.39
N SER A 139 11.72 -16.39 3.80
CA SER A 139 11.72 -16.59 2.35
C SER A 139 10.33 -16.35 1.75
N GLY A 140 10.23 -15.57 0.68
CA GLY A 140 8.96 -15.17 0.07
C GLY A 140 8.25 -13.99 0.76
N LEU A 141 8.78 -13.48 1.90
CA LEU A 141 8.25 -12.30 2.58
C LEU A 141 9.21 -11.12 2.42
N CYS A 142 8.70 -10.02 1.88
CA CYS A 142 9.40 -8.74 1.95
C CYS A 142 9.30 -8.17 3.36
N TYR A 143 10.43 -7.82 3.96
CA TYR A 143 10.47 -7.19 5.28
C TYR A 143 11.63 -6.20 5.41
N MET A 144 11.57 -5.32 6.39
CA MET A 144 12.68 -4.45 6.77
C MET A 144 13.10 -4.74 8.21
N ALA A 145 14.41 -4.78 8.47
CA ALA A 145 14.94 -5.08 9.81
C ALA A 145 16.08 -4.14 10.18
N GLY A 146 16.17 -3.81 11.47
CA GLY A 146 17.23 -2.96 12.01
C GLY A 146 17.07 -2.68 13.49
N VAL A 147 18.04 -1.94 14.04
CA VAL A 147 17.97 -1.40 15.40
C VAL A 147 17.48 0.02 15.34
N VAL A 148 16.26 0.26 15.82
CA VAL A 148 15.60 1.56 15.75
C VAL A 148 15.84 2.33 17.04
N ASP A 149 16.28 3.59 16.91
CA ASP A 149 16.32 4.56 18.01
C ASP A 149 14.92 5.18 18.16
N MET A 150 14.34 5.02 19.34
CA MET A 150 13.02 5.54 19.69
C MET A 150 13.08 6.87 20.45
N GLY A 151 14.28 7.40 20.71
CA GLY A 151 14.48 8.55 21.56
C GLY A 151 14.01 8.29 23.00
N GLU A 152 13.29 9.24 23.58
CA GLU A 152 12.74 9.12 24.96
C GLU A 152 11.42 8.32 25.03
N ARG A 153 10.91 7.79 23.91
CA ARG A 153 9.63 7.05 23.81
C ARG A 153 9.85 5.56 23.98
N ALA A 154 8.85 4.84 24.52
CA ALA A 154 8.83 3.37 24.61
C ALA A 154 8.11 2.70 23.44
N SER A 155 7.66 3.46 22.46
CA SER A 155 6.95 2.96 21.28
C SER A 155 7.72 3.28 20.01
N LEU A 156 7.65 2.38 19.03
CA LEU A 156 8.19 2.63 17.69
C LEU A 156 7.58 3.88 17.06
N PRO A 157 8.37 4.62 16.25
CA PRO A 157 7.81 5.55 15.27
C PRO A 157 6.82 4.85 14.34
N THR A 158 5.88 5.60 13.80
CA THR A 158 4.98 5.06 12.77
C THR A 158 5.73 4.96 11.46
N PHE A 159 5.91 3.72 10.96
CA PHE A 159 6.53 3.48 9.67
C PHE A 159 5.48 3.23 8.60
N ASN A 160 5.67 3.84 7.42
CA ASN A 160 5.00 3.47 6.18
C ASN A 160 6.05 3.36 5.07
N PHE A 161 5.77 2.50 4.10
CA PHE A 161 6.72 2.14 3.07
C PHE A 161 6.07 2.22 1.69
N GLU A 162 6.72 2.87 0.73
CA GLU A 162 6.35 2.79 -0.67
C GLU A 162 6.98 1.54 -1.25
N ILE A 163 6.13 0.62 -1.68
CA ILE A 163 6.52 -0.67 -2.23
C ILE A 163 6.33 -0.63 -3.75
N GLN A 164 7.39 -0.91 -4.49
CA GLN A 164 7.32 -1.24 -5.91
C GLN A 164 7.30 -2.77 -6.03
N GLY A 165 6.10 -3.31 -6.21
CA GLY A 165 5.81 -4.73 -6.16
C GLY A 165 6.04 -5.47 -7.46
N GLN A 166 5.09 -6.31 -7.83
CA GLN A 166 5.16 -7.20 -9.01
C GLN A 166 4.47 -6.57 -10.23
N LEU A 167 4.67 -7.18 -11.41
CA LEU A 167 4.04 -6.84 -12.71
C LEU A 167 4.29 -5.42 -13.22
N LEU A 168 5.30 -4.72 -12.74
CA LEU A 168 5.59 -3.35 -13.18
C LEU A 168 5.94 -3.26 -14.67
N GLU A 169 6.49 -4.32 -15.23
CA GLU A 169 6.85 -4.45 -16.65
C GLU A 169 5.65 -4.49 -17.60
N THR A 170 4.46 -4.79 -17.10
CA THR A 170 3.23 -4.84 -17.92
C THR A 170 2.60 -3.47 -18.13
N GLY A 171 3.02 -2.48 -17.35
CA GLY A 171 2.57 -1.10 -17.41
C GLY A 171 3.69 -0.12 -17.77
N ASP A 172 3.84 0.92 -16.96
CA ASP A 172 4.83 1.99 -17.18
C ASP A 172 6.08 1.87 -16.28
N GLY A 173 6.25 0.74 -15.58
CA GLY A 173 7.31 0.52 -14.62
C GLY A 173 7.00 1.04 -13.20
N VAL A 174 5.81 1.59 -13.00
CA VAL A 174 5.28 2.09 -11.72
C VAL A 174 3.91 1.48 -11.42
N ASP A 175 3.02 1.52 -12.38
CA ASP A 175 1.67 0.96 -12.34
C ASP A 175 1.55 -0.21 -13.32
N VAL A 176 0.50 -1.01 -13.21
CA VAL A 176 0.27 -2.29 -13.90
C VAL A 176 -0.87 -2.15 -14.90
N ASN A 177 -0.80 -2.87 -16.00
CA ASN A 177 -1.95 -3.00 -16.89
C ASN A 177 -3.09 -3.76 -16.19
N PRO A 178 -4.33 -3.24 -16.17
CA PRO A 178 -5.46 -3.87 -15.50
C PRO A 178 -5.75 -5.30 -15.94
N ALA A 179 -5.48 -5.65 -17.21
CA ALA A 179 -5.65 -7.02 -17.70
C ALA A 179 -4.71 -8.00 -17.00
N ASP A 180 -3.44 -7.63 -16.85
CA ASP A 180 -2.44 -8.47 -16.20
C ASP A 180 -2.69 -8.56 -14.68
N TYR A 181 -3.23 -7.49 -14.08
CA TYR A 181 -3.71 -7.52 -12.70
C TYR A 181 -4.84 -8.55 -12.52
N ILE A 182 -5.86 -8.52 -13.38
CA ILE A 182 -6.98 -9.49 -13.38
C ILE A 182 -6.47 -10.92 -13.55
N VAL A 183 -5.58 -11.15 -14.52
CA VAL A 183 -4.99 -12.47 -14.77
C VAL A 183 -4.25 -12.98 -13.53
N HIS A 184 -3.47 -12.13 -12.87
CA HIS A 184 -2.76 -12.50 -11.65
C HIS A 184 -3.73 -12.91 -10.53
N VAL A 185 -4.78 -12.10 -10.29
CA VAL A 185 -5.80 -12.40 -9.27
C VAL A 185 -6.53 -13.70 -9.57
N LEU A 186 -6.91 -13.93 -10.82
CA LEU A 186 -7.63 -15.15 -11.22
C LEU A 186 -6.74 -16.39 -11.14
N LYS A 187 -5.47 -16.31 -11.54
CA LYS A 187 -4.50 -17.40 -11.37
C LYS A 187 -4.29 -17.78 -9.90
N SER A 188 -4.31 -16.83 -8.99
CA SER A 188 -4.18 -17.11 -7.54
C SER A 188 -5.32 -17.95 -6.98
N VAL A 189 -6.48 -18.00 -7.65
CA VAL A 189 -7.63 -18.82 -7.29
C VAL A 189 -7.86 -20.01 -8.26
N GLY A 190 -6.87 -20.32 -9.10
CA GLY A 190 -6.87 -21.49 -9.97
C GLY A 190 -7.59 -21.31 -11.32
N ILE A 191 -7.86 -20.07 -11.75
CA ILE A 191 -8.43 -19.78 -13.06
C ILE A 191 -7.30 -19.33 -13.99
N GLU A 192 -7.01 -20.16 -15.00
CA GLU A 192 -5.96 -19.88 -15.98
C GLU A 192 -6.38 -18.80 -16.98
N GLU A 193 -5.42 -18.07 -17.54
CA GLU A 193 -5.65 -17.00 -18.52
C GLU A 193 -6.40 -17.52 -19.77
N THR A 194 -6.16 -18.77 -20.15
CA THR A 194 -6.88 -19.44 -21.26
C THR A 194 -8.38 -19.56 -21.04
N ALA A 195 -8.86 -19.45 -19.81
CA ALA A 195 -10.27 -19.45 -19.47
C ALA A 195 -10.94 -18.05 -19.55
N ILE A 196 -10.17 -17.02 -19.96
CA ILE A 196 -10.66 -15.64 -20.05
C ILE A 196 -10.74 -15.23 -21.52
N ASP A 197 -11.95 -15.04 -22.02
CA ASP A 197 -12.17 -14.52 -23.38
C ASP A 197 -12.08 -12.99 -23.39
N GLY A 198 -11.41 -12.44 -24.40
CA GLY A 198 -11.27 -10.99 -24.60
C GLY A 198 -10.17 -10.34 -23.80
N ILE A 199 -9.34 -11.10 -23.06
CA ILE A 199 -8.29 -10.54 -22.20
C ILE A 199 -7.24 -9.74 -23.00
N ASP A 200 -6.85 -10.20 -24.19
CA ASP A 200 -5.87 -9.50 -25.05
C ASP A 200 -6.47 -8.20 -25.61
N ASN A 201 -7.73 -8.23 -26.00
CA ASN A 201 -8.44 -7.02 -26.43
C ASN A 201 -8.57 -6.01 -25.28
N PHE A 202 -8.86 -6.48 -24.07
CA PHE A 202 -8.93 -5.63 -22.89
C PHE A 202 -7.53 -5.07 -22.51
N ARG A 203 -6.47 -5.86 -22.64
CA ARG A 203 -5.09 -5.42 -22.43
C ARG A 203 -4.72 -4.29 -23.41
N GLU A 204 -5.06 -4.44 -24.68
CA GLU A 204 -4.81 -3.41 -25.69
C GLU A 204 -5.67 -2.16 -25.45
N TYR A 205 -6.95 -2.32 -25.11
CA TYR A 205 -7.84 -1.21 -24.71
C TYR A 205 -7.21 -0.38 -23.58
N CYS A 206 -6.82 -1.02 -22.48
CA CYS A 206 -6.19 -0.33 -21.34
C CYS A 206 -4.93 0.42 -21.75
N LYS A 207 -4.10 -0.20 -22.59
CA LYS A 207 -2.89 0.41 -23.12
C LYS A 207 -3.18 1.65 -23.97
N GLN A 208 -4.15 1.58 -24.86
CA GLN A 208 -4.52 2.71 -25.74
C GLN A 208 -5.25 3.82 -24.97
N ALA A 209 -5.99 3.47 -23.92
CA ALA A 209 -6.68 4.42 -23.05
C ALA A 209 -5.80 5.00 -21.94
N ASP A 210 -4.52 4.60 -21.86
CA ASP A 210 -3.57 4.98 -20.78
C ASP A 210 -4.12 4.63 -19.37
N ILE A 211 -4.86 3.53 -19.26
CA ILE A 211 -5.41 3.06 -17.99
C ILE A 211 -4.41 2.13 -17.32
N LEU A 212 -3.88 2.55 -16.19
CA LEU A 212 -2.98 1.78 -15.35
C LEU A 212 -3.47 1.79 -13.91
N ILE A 213 -3.20 0.72 -13.16
CA ILE A 213 -3.62 0.58 -11.77
C ILE A 213 -2.50 0.05 -10.88
N SER A 214 -2.61 0.29 -9.60
CA SER A 214 -1.80 -0.34 -8.54
C SER A 214 -2.68 -0.85 -7.42
N SER A 215 -2.16 -1.79 -6.63
CA SER A 215 -2.84 -2.27 -5.43
C SER A 215 -3.22 -1.12 -4.51
N PRO A 216 -4.41 -1.14 -3.91
CA PRO A 216 -4.81 -0.12 -2.94
C PRO A 216 -3.90 -0.16 -1.69
N PRO A 217 -3.72 0.97 -1.00
CA PRO A 217 -2.90 1.03 0.22
C PRO A 217 -3.54 0.31 1.42
N GLU A 218 -4.83 0.00 1.35
CA GLU A 218 -5.52 -0.74 2.39
C GLU A 218 -5.41 -2.26 2.16
N THR A 219 -4.85 -2.95 3.15
CA THR A 219 -4.72 -4.41 3.13
C THR A 219 -5.95 -5.06 3.76
N LYS A 220 -6.92 -5.42 2.94
CA LYS A 220 -8.11 -6.17 3.38
C LYS A 220 -8.25 -7.44 2.57
N THR A 221 -8.59 -8.54 3.23
CA THR A 221 -8.97 -9.76 2.53
C THR A 221 -10.23 -9.50 1.71
N GLN A 222 -10.14 -9.71 0.41
CA GLN A 222 -11.26 -9.56 -0.52
C GLN A 222 -11.42 -10.83 -1.36
N LYS A 223 -12.65 -11.07 -1.81
CA LYS A 223 -12.91 -12.15 -2.77
C LYS A 223 -12.35 -11.75 -4.13
N ALA A 224 -11.69 -12.67 -4.83
CA ALA A 224 -11.15 -12.46 -6.18
C ALA A 224 -12.22 -11.89 -7.14
N GLN A 225 -13.44 -12.43 -7.09
CA GLN A 225 -14.58 -11.92 -7.88
C GLN A 225 -14.80 -10.40 -7.67
N LYS A 226 -14.75 -9.94 -6.40
CA LYS A 226 -14.97 -8.51 -6.12
C LYS A 226 -13.84 -7.65 -6.70
N ILE A 227 -12.58 -8.07 -6.51
CA ILE A 227 -11.42 -7.35 -7.05
C ILE A 227 -11.54 -7.22 -8.56
N VAL A 228 -11.85 -8.32 -9.25
CA VAL A 228 -11.96 -8.35 -10.71
C VAL A 228 -13.13 -7.49 -11.20
N SER A 229 -14.30 -7.54 -10.51
CA SER A 229 -15.43 -6.69 -10.84
C SER A 229 -15.12 -5.21 -10.62
N ASP A 230 -14.50 -4.85 -9.50
CA ASP A 230 -14.14 -3.46 -9.22
C ASP A 230 -13.18 -2.90 -10.30
N ILE A 231 -12.23 -3.72 -10.77
CA ILE A 231 -11.30 -3.32 -11.85
C ILE A 231 -12.07 -3.16 -13.18
N ALA A 232 -12.95 -4.09 -13.52
CA ALA A 232 -13.76 -4.01 -14.73
C ALA A 232 -14.65 -2.76 -14.74
N ASP A 233 -15.27 -2.44 -13.61
CA ASP A 233 -16.10 -1.23 -13.43
C ASP A 233 -15.26 0.05 -13.61
N ILE A 234 -14.08 0.13 -12.98
CA ILE A 234 -13.14 1.26 -13.13
C ILE A 234 -12.70 1.44 -14.59
N CYS A 235 -12.51 0.34 -15.31
CA CYS A 235 -12.08 0.34 -16.71
C CYS A 235 -13.25 0.45 -17.71
N ASN A 236 -14.48 0.64 -17.24
CA ASN A 236 -15.68 0.68 -18.08
C ASN A 236 -15.83 -0.59 -18.95
N CYS A 237 -15.81 -1.77 -18.32
CA CYS A 237 -15.90 -3.06 -18.99
C CYS A 237 -17.04 -3.90 -18.44
N TYR A 238 -17.67 -4.69 -19.27
CA TYR A 238 -18.55 -5.77 -18.84
C TYR A 238 -17.77 -7.04 -18.55
N LEU A 239 -18.13 -7.68 -17.44
CA LEU A 239 -17.57 -8.95 -17.02
C LEU A 239 -18.69 -9.97 -16.79
N PHE A 240 -18.68 -11.10 -17.50
CA PHE A 240 -19.72 -12.13 -17.39
C PHE A 240 -19.23 -13.50 -17.81
N TRP A 241 -19.89 -14.56 -17.31
CA TRP A 241 -19.64 -15.93 -17.72
C TRP A 241 -20.47 -16.31 -18.94
N SER A 242 -19.85 -16.94 -19.93
CA SER A 242 -20.50 -17.46 -21.12
C SER A 242 -19.70 -18.65 -21.67
N ASN A 243 -20.37 -19.79 -21.91
CA ASN A 243 -19.75 -21.02 -22.43
C ASN A 243 -18.53 -21.49 -21.60
N ASP A 244 -18.68 -21.52 -20.29
CA ASP A 244 -17.66 -21.91 -19.29
C ASP A 244 -16.38 -21.03 -19.31
N ARG A 245 -16.46 -19.85 -19.90
CA ARG A 245 -15.38 -18.87 -19.94
C ARG A 245 -15.81 -17.54 -19.36
N LEU A 246 -14.89 -16.90 -18.68
CA LEU A 246 -15.07 -15.52 -18.22
C LEU A 246 -14.83 -14.59 -19.41
N LYS A 247 -15.82 -13.78 -19.76
CA LYS A 247 -15.68 -12.78 -20.83
C LYS A 247 -15.51 -11.39 -20.23
N ILE A 248 -14.55 -10.65 -20.80
CA ILE A 248 -14.35 -9.23 -20.51
C ILE A 248 -14.47 -8.42 -21.80
N VAL A 249 -15.36 -7.42 -21.78
CA VAL A 249 -15.70 -6.62 -22.95
C VAL A 249 -15.60 -5.14 -22.59
N PRO A 250 -14.61 -4.41 -23.11
CA PRO A 250 -14.52 -2.96 -22.96
C PRO A 250 -15.69 -2.25 -23.67
N LEU A 251 -16.17 -1.19 -23.04
CA LEU A 251 -17.26 -0.38 -23.57
C LEU A 251 -16.72 0.97 -24.03
N ALA A 252 -16.92 1.29 -25.30
CA ALA A 252 -16.67 2.62 -25.86
C ALA A 252 -17.53 2.85 -27.11
N ASP A 253 -17.94 4.10 -27.30
CA ASP A 253 -18.72 4.51 -28.46
C ASP A 253 -17.83 4.91 -29.64
N LYS A 254 -16.56 5.19 -29.39
CA LYS A 254 -15.63 5.73 -30.39
C LYS A 254 -14.26 5.05 -30.25
N PRO A 255 -13.46 5.00 -31.33
CA PRO A 255 -12.09 4.55 -31.26
C PRO A 255 -11.25 5.37 -30.25
N ILE A 256 -10.35 4.67 -29.57
CA ILE A 256 -9.39 5.25 -28.62
C ILE A 256 -7.99 4.99 -29.19
N LYS A 257 -7.37 6.00 -29.74
CA LYS A 257 -6.09 5.89 -30.48
C LYS A 257 -6.18 4.80 -31.56
N SER A 258 -5.42 3.71 -31.43
CA SER A 258 -5.44 2.59 -32.39
C SER A 258 -6.43 1.47 -32.04
N TRP A 259 -7.07 1.53 -30.87
CA TRP A 259 -8.09 0.55 -30.47
C TRP A 259 -9.47 0.99 -30.98
N ASP A 260 -10.17 0.08 -31.68
CA ASP A 260 -11.49 0.33 -32.26
C ASP A 260 -12.52 -0.64 -31.65
N PRO A 261 -13.55 -0.14 -30.93
CA PRO A 261 -14.61 -0.97 -30.39
C PRO A 261 -15.37 -1.76 -31.45
N HIS A 262 -15.49 -1.20 -32.67
CA HIS A 262 -16.23 -1.82 -33.77
C HIS A 262 -15.48 -3.02 -34.38
N SER A 263 -14.17 -3.17 -34.14
CA SER A 263 -13.42 -4.34 -34.57
C SER A 263 -13.87 -5.65 -33.89
N GLN A 264 -14.64 -5.56 -32.81
CA GLN A 264 -15.17 -6.68 -32.03
C GLN A 264 -16.63 -7.01 -32.31
N ILE A 265 -17.26 -6.37 -33.36
CA ILE A 265 -18.64 -6.68 -33.74
C ILE A 265 -18.70 -8.15 -34.17
N GLN A 266 -19.49 -8.96 -33.46
CA GLN A 266 -19.69 -10.36 -33.76
C GLN A 266 -20.94 -10.64 -34.58
N TYR A 267 -21.94 -9.74 -34.51
CA TYR A 267 -23.22 -9.84 -35.19
C TYR A 267 -23.67 -8.48 -35.71
N ASP A 268 -24.13 -8.46 -36.93
CA ASP A 268 -24.84 -7.32 -37.53
C ASP A 268 -26.31 -7.71 -37.60
N LEU A 269 -27.10 -7.22 -36.65
CA LEU A 269 -28.51 -7.58 -36.51
C LEU A 269 -29.38 -6.72 -37.40
N THR A 270 -30.27 -7.36 -38.15
CA THR A 270 -31.26 -6.72 -39.02
C THR A 270 -32.68 -6.80 -38.42
N GLU A 271 -33.68 -6.15 -39.03
CA GLU A 271 -35.07 -6.22 -38.57
C GLU A 271 -35.60 -7.67 -38.51
N ASP A 272 -35.07 -8.57 -39.34
CA ASP A 272 -35.48 -9.97 -39.41
C ASP A 272 -34.98 -10.81 -38.21
N ASP A 273 -34.01 -10.32 -37.45
CA ASP A 273 -33.44 -10.98 -36.27
C ASP A 273 -34.25 -10.70 -35.00
N PHE A 274 -35.24 -9.80 -35.06
CA PHE A 274 -36.05 -9.39 -33.91
C PHE A 274 -37.49 -9.95 -34.01
N LEU A 275 -38.02 -10.34 -32.86
CA LEU A 275 -39.42 -10.67 -32.72
C LEU A 275 -40.23 -9.41 -32.45
N SER A 276 -41.30 -9.21 -33.22
CA SER A 276 -42.24 -8.11 -32.99
C SER A 276 -42.92 -8.23 -31.64
N GLY A 277 -42.94 -7.16 -30.87
CA GLY A 277 -43.75 -7.05 -29.66
C GLY A 277 -45.25 -7.10 -29.98
N SER A 278 -46.10 -7.15 -28.97
CA SER A 278 -47.58 -7.17 -29.10
C SER A 278 -48.13 -5.92 -29.79
N ASP A 279 -47.37 -4.84 -29.84
CA ASP A 279 -47.69 -3.56 -30.50
C ASP A 279 -47.05 -3.41 -31.88
N GLY A 280 -46.43 -4.47 -32.42
CA GLY A 280 -45.77 -4.50 -33.72
C GLY A 280 -44.44 -3.78 -33.78
N ARG A 281 -43.89 -3.31 -32.66
CA ARG A 281 -42.58 -2.67 -32.59
C ARG A 281 -41.50 -3.70 -32.40
N LEU A 282 -40.38 -3.54 -33.11
CA LEU A 282 -39.18 -4.37 -32.97
C LEU A 282 -38.26 -3.88 -31.86
N VAL A 283 -38.26 -2.56 -31.61
CA VAL A 283 -37.39 -1.92 -30.60
C VAL A 283 -38.20 -0.87 -29.83
N GLU A 284 -38.09 -0.90 -28.50
CA GLU A 284 -38.65 0.11 -27.60
C GLU A 284 -37.55 1.06 -27.14
N TYR A 285 -37.75 2.36 -27.37
CA TYR A 285 -36.85 3.42 -26.91
C TYR A 285 -37.40 4.12 -25.68
N LYS A 286 -36.65 4.12 -24.60
CA LYS A 286 -36.92 4.98 -23.44
C LYS A 286 -35.78 5.98 -23.29
N ARG A 287 -36.05 7.26 -23.47
CA ARG A 287 -35.11 8.33 -23.13
C ARG A 287 -35.35 8.77 -21.71
N LYS A 288 -34.27 8.89 -20.93
CA LYS A 288 -34.29 9.58 -19.64
C LYS A 288 -34.55 11.07 -19.90
N SER A 289 -35.26 11.72 -18.98
CA SER A 289 -35.45 13.17 -19.07
C SER A 289 -34.10 13.88 -18.80
N ASN A 290 -33.94 15.09 -19.32
CA ASN A 290 -32.73 15.89 -19.06
C ASN A 290 -32.52 16.18 -17.57
N SER A 291 -33.59 16.15 -16.76
CA SER A 291 -33.54 16.31 -15.32
C SER A 291 -32.96 15.08 -14.60
N GLU A 292 -32.89 13.93 -15.28
CA GLU A 292 -32.28 12.69 -14.73
C GLU A 292 -30.86 12.46 -15.30
N SER A 293 -30.36 13.38 -16.11
CA SER A 293 -28.99 13.30 -16.65
C SER A 293 -28.02 13.98 -15.73
N TYR A 294 -26.88 13.32 -15.51
CA TYR A 294 -25.77 13.90 -14.74
C TYR A 294 -24.93 14.77 -15.68
N ASN A 295 -24.62 15.99 -15.25
CA ASN A 295 -23.76 16.92 -15.99
C ASN A 295 -22.41 17.14 -15.22
N THR A 296 -22.29 16.58 -14.03
CA THR A 296 -21.11 16.69 -13.21
C THR A 296 -20.76 15.34 -12.63
N ALA A 297 -19.47 14.97 -12.69
CA ALA A 297 -18.93 13.77 -12.06
C ALA A 297 -17.72 14.16 -11.23
N THR A 298 -17.70 13.71 -9.98
CA THR A 298 -16.54 13.86 -9.09
C THR A 298 -15.89 12.49 -8.88
N VAL A 299 -14.61 12.40 -9.17
CA VAL A 299 -13.81 11.20 -8.98
C VAL A 299 -12.83 11.42 -7.83
N GLU A 300 -12.92 10.59 -6.78
CA GLU A 300 -11.94 10.55 -5.70
C GLU A 300 -10.83 9.56 -6.07
N PHE A 301 -9.60 9.94 -5.83
CA PHE A 301 -8.44 9.10 -6.07
C PHE A 301 -7.36 9.31 -5.02
N ILE A 302 -6.42 8.37 -4.93
CA ILE A 302 -5.25 8.47 -4.05
C ILE A 302 -4.09 9.06 -4.84
N ASN A 303 -3.64 10.26 -4.45
CA ASN A 303 -2.56 10.95 -5.14
C ASN A 303 -1.18 10.55 -4.60
N ARG A 304 -0.43 9.76 -5.38
CA ARG A 304 0.94 9.36 -5.06
C ARG A 304 1.88 10.55 -4.91
N ALA A 305 1.70 11.60 -5.73
CA ALA A 305 2.54 12.80 -5.68
C ALA A 305 2.32 13.57 -4.38
N ASN A 306 1.09 13.52 -3.82
CA ASN A 306 0.74 14.09 -2.53
C ASN A 306 0.76 13.03 -1.41
N SER A 307 1.85 12.27 -1.30
CA SER A 307 2.07 11.28 -0.21
C SER A 307 0.93 10.27 -0.02
N TYR A 308 0.21 9.91 -1.09
CA TYR A 308 -0.94 8.99 -1.08
C TYR A 308 -2.15 9.51 -0.29
N GLU A 309 -2.30 10.84 -0.21
CA GLU A 309 -3.52 11.44 0.32
C GLU A 309 -4.68 11.35 -0.70
N LYS A 310 -5.92 11.34 -0.18
CA LYS A 310 -7.12 11.35 -1.01
C LYS A 310 -7.33 12.74 -1.62
N GLU A 311 -7.57 12.78 -2.90
CA GLU A 311 -7.93 13.98 -3.65
C GLU A 311 -9.15 13.71 -4.52
N ALA A 312 -9.83 14.76 -4.95
CA ALA A 312 -11.00 14.68 -5.81
C ALA A 312 -10.84 15.61 -7.02
N VAL A 313 -11.23 15.11 -8.18
CA VAL A 313 -11.34 15.90 -9.42
C VAL A 313 -12.78 15.89 -9.88
N THR A 314 -13.31 17.07 -10.18
CA THR A 314 -14.67 17.26 -10.69
C THR A 314 -14.62 17.59 -12.17
N PHE A 315 -15.38 16.85 -12.95
CA PHE A 315 -15.61 17.08 -14.38
C PHE A 315 -17.02 17.58 -14.58
N GLU A 316 -17.15 18.70 -15.30
CA GLU A 316 -18.44 19.25 -15.72
C GLU A 316 -18.58 19.12 -17.23
N VAL A 317 -19.66 18.50 -17.66
CA VAL A 317 -20.08 18.54 -19.07
C VAL A 317 -20.99 19.73 -19.21
N LEU A 318 -20.51 20.83 -19.80
CA LEU A 318 -21.35 21.93 -20.20
C LEU A 318 -22.31 21.36 -21.23
N ALA A 319 -23.55 21.08 -20.81
CA ALA A 319 -24.60 20.75 -21.78
C ALA A 319 -24.74 21.94 -22.71
N ASP A 320 -24.59 21.71 -24.01
CA ASP A 320 -25.06 22.67 -25.01
C ASP A 320 -26.55 22.89 -24.74
N VAL A 321 -26.86 24.02 -24.13
CA VAL A 321 -28.22 24.52 -23.97
C VAL A 321 -28.62 25.01 -25.36
N GLN A 322 -29.22 24.15 -26.17
CA GLN A 322 -30.00 24.52 -27.31
C GLN A 322 -31.46 24.60 -26.91
#